data_10f1ccf7233dd4a74c85bed6265dacbe
#
_entry.id   10f1ccf7233dd4a74c85bed6265dacbe
#
_cell.length_a   1.000
_cell.length_b   1.000
_cell.length_c   1.000
_cell.angle_alpha   90.00
_cell.angle_beta   90.00
_cell.angle_gamma   90.00
#
_symmetry.space_group_name_H-M   'P 1'
#
loop_
_entity.id
_entity.type
_entity.pdbx_description
1 polymer ?
#
loop_
_entity_poly.entity_id
_entity_poly.type
_entity_poly.pdbx_seq_one_letter_code
_entity_poly.pdbx_strand_id
1 'polypeptide(L)'
;MNRLDDPTALFALLCEARVGGRFWADPAGLARPAAIVVRPRRIDDISGHLDCMEPAERRAALWIAPSAGRQPAQVFDRLVAAEGGAWRGDVDPWSALDGAESLVAHGDDEWVALARFAGTPVQILSPGRFGTPGDDIAELDQQAARALGETTYRDPFSGEEASITATIDLLAEWRRILEANRSIAAACGMAWWKRAEIHRFLWNPQRSLRIVARPSRALTVARRAGGGVAIWPSRVSPMLIETARRQDVPLIRVEDGFVRSVGLGSGLVPPSSVVVDRLGIHFDPSAPSDLEHILATTEFTPRLLARSSALRATIVAAGISKYGAGATVAPPPRQDGRRLVLVPGQVEDDMSVLAGGGGLTSNLELLRRARALEPDAEIWFRPHPDVDAGHRKGAVIDGDAMGVANRIVRGPGMAALLDCVDAVHVLTSLTGFEALLRGREVTCHGTPFYAGWGLTRDLGVVPDRRGRRLTLDELVAGVLILYPRYLDPVTGLPCPPEVLVKRMATDTARNRLGWIAPLRRWQGRLMAALR
;
A
#
# COMPACT_ATOMS: atom_id res chain seq x y z
N MET A 1 -20.46 10.55 24.29
CA MET A 1 -21.66 10.18 23.50
C MET A 1 -21.55 10.94 22.19
N ASN A 2 -20.89 10.31 21.18
CA ASN A 2 -20.79 10.90 19.83
C ASN A 2 -22.20 10.91 19.24
N ARG A 3 -22.82 12.07 19.14
CA ARG A 3 -24.01 12.26 18.31
C ARG A 3 -23.59 11.90 16.88
N LEU A 4 -24.24 10.91 16.29
CA LEU A 4 -24.22 10.68 14.85
C LEU A 4 -25.00 11.87 14.26
N ASP A 5 -24.28 12.92 13.86
CA ASP A 5 -24.89 14.20 13.48
C ASP A 5 -25.69 14.07 12.16
N ASP A 6 -25.47 13.00 11.36
CA ASP A 6 -26.26 12.68 10.17
C ASP A 6 -26.13 11.19 9.81
N PRO A 7 -27.16 10.35 10.07
CA PRO A 7 -27.18 8.94 9.65
C PRO A 7 -27.00 8.77 8.12
N THR A 8 -27.51 9.69 7.32
CA THR A 8 -27.44 9.63 5.86
C THR A 8 -26.01 9.74 5.37
N ALA A 9 -25.23 10.68 5.93
CA ALA A 9 -23.83 10.85 5.60
C ALA A 9 -22.99 9.62 6.02
N LEU A 10 -23.30 9.01 7.17
CA LEU A 10 -22.65 7.80 7.63
C LEU A 10 -22.96 6.59 6.73
N PHE A 11 -24.20 6.43 6.30
CA PHE A 11 -24.60 5.36 5.38
C PHE A 11 -23.92 5.53 4.02
N ALA A 12 -23.81 6.75 3.52
CA ALA A 12 -23.07 7.04 2.30
C ALA A 12 -21.59 6.64 2.41
N LEU A 13 -20.93 6.94 3.56
CA LEU A 13 -19.55 6.52 3.80
C LEU A 13 -19.41 4.99 3.85
N LEU A 14 -20.33 4.28 4.51
CA LEU A 14 -20.33 2.81 4.56
C LEU A 14 -20.54 2.20 3.18
N CYS A 15 -21.48 2.76 2.39
CA CYS A 15 -21.76 2.34 1.04
C CYS A 15 -20.55 2.54 0.10
N GLU A 16 -19.88 3.68 0.19
CA GLU A 16 -18.66 3.97 -0.58
C GLU A 16 -17.52 3.03 -0.17
N ALA A 17 -17.30 2.87 1.13
CA ALA A 17 -16.26 2.01 1.69
C ALA A 17 -16.54 0.52 1.49
N ARG A 18 -17.82 0.11 1.38
CA ARG A 18 -18.28 -1.28 1.26
C ARG A 18 -17.74 -2.17 2.39
N VAL A 19 -17.79 -1.68 3.63
CA VAL A 19 -17.26 -2.35 4.83
C VAL A 19 -18.38 -2.66 5.82
N GLY A 20 -18.13 -3.63 6.69
CA GLY A 20 -19.13 -4.23 7.57
C GLY A 20 -19.50 -5.63 7.09
N GLY A 21 -20.03 -6.44 8.00
CA GLY A 21 -20.20 -7.87 7.76
C GLY A 21 -18.89 -8.55 7.40
N ARG A 22 -18.97 -9.63 6.65
CA ARG A 22 -17.79 -10.38 6.19
C ARG A 22 -17.27 -9.87 4.82
N PHE A 23 -17.02 -8.57 4.70
CA PHE A 23 -16.53 -7.93 3.47
C PHE A 23 -15.22 -8.55 2.91
N TRP A 24 -14.50 -9.32 3.71
CA TRP A 24 -13.29 -10.05 3.31
C TRP A 24 -13.58 -11.42 2.68
N ALA A 25 -14.83 -11.89 2.69
CA ALA A 25 -15.22 -13.13 2.02
C ALA A 25 -15.11 -13.01 0.50
N ASP A 26 -15.23 -14.13 -0.22
CA ASP A 26 -15.22 -14.10 -1.67
C ASP A 26 -16.44 -13.36 -2.23
N PRO A 27 -16.30 -12.65 -3.35
CA PRO A 27 -17.43 -12.07 -4.05
C PRO A 27 -18.46 -13.15 -4.43
N ALA A 28 -19.73 -12.79 -4.51
CA ALA A 28 -20.81 -13.71 -4.88
C ALA A 28 -20.64 -14.31 -6.29
N GLY A 29 -19.85 -13.68 -7.16
CA GLY A 29 -19.47 -14.19 -8.48
C GLY A 29 -20.68 -14.40 -9.40
N LEU A 30 -21.64 -13.48 -9.37
CA LEU A 30 -22.84 -13.50 -10.19
C LEU A 30 -22.55 -12.87 -11.56
N ALA A 31 -23.09 -13.46 -12.63
CA ALA A 31 -23.02 -12.90 -13.97
C ALA A 31 -23.93 -11.67 -14.15
N ARG A 32 -24.97 -11.57 -13.34
CA ARG A 32 -25.94 -10.45 -13.26
C ARG A 32 -26.32 -10.24 -11.80
N PRO A 33 -26.71 -9.03 -11.38
CA PRO A 33 -27.29 -8.79 -10.06
C PRO A 33 -28.46 -9.75 -9.79
N ALA A 34 -28.60 -10.19 -8.55
CA ALA A 34 -29.77 -10.95 -8.13
C ALA A 34 -30.95 -9.99 -7.95
N ALA A 35 -32.13 -10.35 -8.41
CA ALA A 35 -33.31 -9.55 -8.09
C ALA A 35 -33.62 -9.62 -6.59
N ILE A 36 -33.59 -10.82 -6.01
CA ILE A 36 -33.88 -11.05 -4.60
C ILE A 36 -32.71 -11.78 -3.94
N VAL A 37 -32.22 -11.28 -2.80
CA VAL A 37 -31.26 -11.99 -1.95
C VAL A 37 -32.02 -12.57 -0.77
N VAL A 38 -31.92 -13.88 -0.55
CA VAL A 38 -32.62 -14.58 0.53
C VAL A 38 -31.64 -15.14 1.55
N ARG A 39 -31.84 -14.79 2.82
CA ARG A 39 -31.03 -15.19 3.97
C ARG A 39 -31.84 -16.08 4.93
N PRO A 40 -31.95 -17.41 4.69
CA PRO A 40 -32.60 -18.29 5.66
C PRO A 40 -31.75 -18.42 6.92
N ARG A 41 -32.35 -18.41 8.09
CA ARG A 41 -31.65 -18.63 9.37
C ARG A 41 -31.23 -20.08 9.52
N ARG A 42 -32.07 -21.00 9.06
CA ARG A 42 -31.87 -22.45 9.08
C ARG A 42 -32.29 -23.05 7.75
N ILE A 43 -31.78 -24.25 7.46
CA ILE A 43 -32.15 -24.97 6.23
C ILE A 43 -33.66 -25.28 6.21
N ASP A 44 -34.22 -25.57 7.38
CA ASP A 44 -35.65 -25.92 7.51
C ASP A 44 -36.60 -24.73 7.16
N ASP A 45 -36.08 -23.51 7.19
CA ASP A 45 -36.84 -22.30 6.88
C ASP A 45 -37.06 -22.13 5.35
N ILE A 46 -36.27 -22.85 4.52
CA ILE A 46 -36.28 -22.65 3.06
C ILE A 46 -37.65 -22.95 2.45
N SER A 47 -38.34 -24.01 2.90
CA SER A 47 -39.69 -24.34 2.39
C SER A 47 -40.68 -23.21 2.68
N GLY A 48 -40.67 -22.66 3.89
CA GLY A 48 -41.53 -21.52 4.24
C GLY A 48 -41.23 -20.26 3.43
N HIS A 49 -39.96 -20.01 3.08
CA HIS A 49 -39.62 -18.89 2.17
C HIS A 49 -40.12 -19.13 0.75
N LEU A 50 -40.00 -20.36 0.24
CA LEU A 50 -40.50 -20.72 -1.09
C LEU A 50 -42.01 -20.53 -1.21
N ASP A 51 -42.75 -20.93 -0.16
CA ASP A 51 -44.21 -20.79 -0.16
C ASP A 51 -44.69 -19.34 -0.27
N CYS A 52 -43.85 -18.39 0.14
CA CYS A 52 -44.12 -16.95 0.08
C CYS A 52 -43.62 -16.27 -1.22
N MET A 53 -42.96 -17.00 -2.14
CA MET A 53 -42.35 -16.43 -3.35
C MET A 53 -43.03 -16.92 -4.61
N GLU A 54 -43.23 -16.01 -5.56
CA GLU A 54 -43.71 -16.37 -6.90
C GLU A 54 -42.65 -17.18 -7.68
N PRO A 55 -43.02 -18.04 -8.63
CA PRO A 55 -42.08 -18.84 -9.40
C PRO A 55 -41.00 -18.04 -10.14
N ALA A 56 -41.32 -16.81 -10.57
CA ALA A 56 -40.38 -15.92 -11.22
C ALA A 56 -39.32 -15.41 -10.21
N GLU A 57 -39.73 -15.06 -8.99
CA GLU A 57 -38.88 -14.61 -7.91
C GLU A 57 -37.93 -15.72 -7.46
N ARG A 58 -38.42 -16.96 -7.32
CA ARG A 58 -37.57 -18.13 -6.98
C ARG A 58 -36.42 -18.31 -7.96
N ARG A 59 -36.71 -18.14 -9.28
CA ARG A 59 -35.69 -18.25 -10.33
C ARG A 59 -34.70 -17.09 -10.35
N ALA A 60 -35.10 -15.92 -9.89
CA ALA A 60 -34.24 -14.72 -9.80
C ALA A 60 -33.53 -14.60 -8.46
N ALA A 61 -33.80 -15.49 -7.51
CA ALA A 61 -33.27 -15.40 -6.16
C ALA A 61 -31.80 -15.89 -6.04
N LEU A 62 -31.04 -15.17 -5.22
CA LEU A 62 -29.76 -15.61 -4.69
C LEU A 62 -29.95 -16.07 -3.24
N TRP A 63 -29.79 -17.35 -3.03
CA TRP A 63 -29.86 -17.96 -1.70
C TRP A 63 -28.47 -17.93 -1.05
N ILE A 64 -28.37 -17.37 0.14
CA ILE A 64 -27.12 -17.37 0.92
C ILE A 64 -27.25 -18.42 2.02
N ALA A 65 -26.46 -19.48 1.91
CA ALA A 65 -26.48 -20.59 2.86
C ALA A 65 -26.13 -20.14 4.29
N PRO A 66 -26.82 -20.67 5.31
CA PRO A 66 -26.42 -20.45 6.71
C PRO A 66 -25.01 -21.00 6.96
N SER A 67 -24.23 -20.34 7.83
CA SER A 67 -22.80 -20.58 8.04
C SER A 67 -22.42 -21.93 8.67
N ALA A 68 -23.33 -22.88 8.87
CA ALA A 68 -23.07 -24.13 9.61
C ALA A 68 -23.24 -25.39 8.77
N GLY A 69 -22.13 -26.09 8.50
CA GLY A 69 -22.08 -27.51 8.15
C GLY A 69 -22.04 -27.87 6.66
N ARG A 70 -21.78 -29.19 6.36
CA ARG A 70 -21.74 -29.75 4.98
C ARG A 70 -23.13 -30.01 4.38
N GLN A 71 -24.16 -30.09 5.19
CA GLN A 71 -25.53 -30.36 4.76
C GLN A 71 -26.18 -29.24 3.89
N PRO A 72 -25.87 -27.94 4.10
CA PRO A 72 -26.46 -26.88 3.30
C PRO A 72 -26.28 -27.04 1.80
N ALA A 73 -25.09 -27.44 1.34
CA ALA A 73 -24.78 -27.54 -0.09
C ALA A 73 -25.74 -28.50 -0.83
N GLN A 74 -26.01 -29.67 -0.30
CA GLN A 74 -26.88 -30.67 -0.95
C GLN A 74 -28.35 -30.22 -1.00
N VAL A 75 -28.81 -29.49 0.00
CA VAL A 75 -30.16 -28.93 0.04
C VAL A 75 -30.32 -27.83 -1.01
N PHE A 76 -29.36 -26.90 -1.06
CA PHE A 76 -29.35 -25.81 -2.02
C PHE A 76 -29.18 -26.31 -3.47
N ASP A 77 -28.36 -27.33 -3.71
CA ASP A 77 -28.20 -27.95 -5.03
C ASP A 77 -29.53 -28.51 -5.54
N ARG A 78 -30.27 -29.20 -4.66
CA ARG A 78 -31.59 -29.74 -5.00
C ARG A 78 -32.63 -28.62 -5.23
N LEU A 79 -32.60 -27.60 -4.38
CA LEU A 79 -33.49 -26.46 -4.48
C LEU A 79 -33.31 -25.75 -5.82
N VAL A 80 -32.05 -25.40 -6.19
CA VAL A 80 -31.72 -24.72 -7.44
C VAL A 80 -32.07 -25.59 -8.64
N ALA A 81 -31.88 -26.92 -8.55
CA ALA A 81 -32.26 -27.83 -9.60
C ALA A 81 -33.81 -27.93 -9.82
N ALA A 82 -34.57 -27.79 -8.74
CA ALA A 82 -36.06 -27.87 -8.79
C ALA A 82 -36.72 -26.52 -9.15
N GLU A 83 -36.25 -25.42 -8.56
CA GLU A 83 -36.93 -24.12 -8.59
C GLU A 83 -36.20 -23.07 -9.44
N GLY A 84 -34.92 -23.29 -9.77
CA GLY A 84 -34.05 -22.31 -10.39
C GLY A 84 -33.41 -21.37 -9.36
N GLY A 85 -32.80 -20.29 -9.85
CA GLY A 85 -32.03 -19.36 -9.00
C GLY A 85 -30.57 -19.74 -8.86
N ALA A 86 -29.91 -19.13 -7.90
CA ALA A 86 -28.49 -19.41 -7.54
C ALA A 86 -28.34 -19.53 -6.04
N TRP A 87 -27.32 -20.27 -5.59
CA TRP A 87 -26.95 -20.27 -4.20
C TRP A 87 -25.45 -20.06 -3.99
N ARG A 88 -25.10 -19.51 -2.84
CA ARG A 88 -23.72 -19.33 -2.40
C ARG A 88 -23.63 -19.67 -0.93
N GLY A 89 -22.42 -20.03 -0.52
CA GLY A 89 -22.07 -20.06 0.88
C GLY A 89 -21.87 -18.67 1.45
N ASP A 90 -20.99 -18.57 2.40
CA ASP A 90 -20.63 -17.30 3.02
C ASP A 90 -19.81 -16.45 2.03
N VAL A 91 -20.38 -15.33 1.60
CA VAL A 91 -19.80 -14.41 0.60
C VAL A 91 -19.73 -12.99 1.13
N ASP A 92 -18.99 -12.14 0.45
CA ASP A 92 -19.01 -10.69 0.68
C ASP A 92 -20.44 -10.15 0.47
N PRO A 93 -21.07 -9.64 1.54
CA PRO A 93 -22.45 -9.16 1.46
C PRO A 93 -22.62 -8.00 0.47
N TRP A 94 -21.63 -7.13 0.34
CA TRP A 94 -21.67 -6.00 -0.58
C TRP A 94 -21.72 -6.43 -2.04
N SER A 95 -21.02 -7.52 -2.37
CA SER A 95 -21.08 -8.09 -3.73
C SER A 95 -22.40 -8.80 -4.04
N ALA A 96 -23.07 -9.32 -3.03
CA ALA A 96 -24.37 -9.96 -3.17
C ALA A 96 -25.53 -8.96 -3.26
N LEU A 97 -25.42 -7.85 -2.51
CA LEU A 97 -26.41 -6.77 -2.48
C LEU A 97 -26.26 -5.77 -3.65
N ASP A 98 -25.15 -5.84 -4.39
CA ASP A 98 -24.86 -4.92 -5.50
C ASP A 98 -25.89 -5.08 -6.62
N GLY A 99 -26.76 -4.08 -6.80
CA GLY A 99 -27.85 -4.08 -7.76
C GLY A 99 -29.01 -5.01 -7.42
N ALA A 100 -29.09 -5.56 -6.20
CA ALA A 100 -30.22 -6.34 -5.75
C ALA A 100 -31.46 -5.44 -5.54
N GLU A 101 -32.63 -5.91 -6.00
CA GLU A 101 -33.89 -5.19 -5.84
C GLU A 101 -34.43 -5.30 -4.40
N SER A 102 -34.16 -6.44 -3.72
CA SER A 102 -34.55 -6.63 -2.32
C SER A 102 -33.72 -7.68 -1.59
N LEU A 103 -33.69 -7.56 -0.26
CA LEU A 103 -33.23 -8.55 0.69
C LEU A 103 -34.39 -9.13 1.48
N VAL A 104 -34.49 -10.46 1.56
CA VAL A 104 -35.41 -11.17 2.46
C VAL A 104 -34.60 -11.82 3.58
N ALA A 105 -34.78 -11.37 4.81
CA ALA A 105 -34.00 -11.82 5.96
C ALA A 105 -34.77 -11.73 7.29
N HIS A 106 -34.24 -12.35 8.35
CA HIS A 106 -34.74 -12.20 9.71
C HIS A 106 -34.18 -10.93 10.34
N GLY A 107 -34.93 -10.29 11.24
CA GLY A 107 -34.55 -9.02 11.85
C GLY A 107 -33.32 -9.06 12.77
N ASP A 108 -32.80 -10.24 13.13
CA ASP A 108 -31.55 -10.41 13.85
C ASP A 108 -30.33 -10.63 12.93
N ASP A 109 -30.53 -10.72 11.61
CA ASP A 109 -29.44 -10.84 10.64
C ASP A 109 -28.80 -9.46 10.35
N GLU A 110 -27.48 -9.36 10.51
CA GLU A 110 -26.72 -8.13 10.24
C GLU A 110 -26.84 -7.64 8.79
N TRP A 111 -27.21 -8.52 7.85
CA TRP A 111 -27.42 -8.14 6.46
C TRP A 111 -28.57 -7.16 6.27
N VAL A 112 -29.53 -7.12 7.20
CA VAL A 112 -30.59 -6.12 7.22
C VAL A 112 -29.97 -4.72 7.29
N ALA A 113 -29.06 -4.46 8.26
CA ALA A 113 -28.39 -3.19 8.37
C ALA A 113 -27.49 -2.91 7.14
N LEU A 114 -26.76 -3.91 6.64
CA LEU A 114 -25.92 -3.76 5.44
C LEU A 114 -26.74 -3.40 4.19
N ALA A 115 -27.91 -4.01 4.01
CA ALA A 115 -28.83 -3.68 2.92
C ALA A 115 -29.34 -2.23 3.05
N ARG A 116 -29.64 -1.77 4.26
CA ARG A 116 -30.01 -0.36 4.47
C ARG A 116 -28.88 0.60 4.12
N PHE A 117 -27.63 0.28 4.48
CA PHE A 117 -26.46 1.08 4.09
C PHE A 117 -26.24 1.07 2.56
N ALA A 118 -26.55 -0.06 1.88
CA ALA A 118 -26.46 -0.19 0.44
C ALA A 118 -27.66 0.44 -0.32
N GLY A 119 -28.70 0.89 0.42
CA GLY A 119 -29.94 1.40 -0.18
C GLY A 119 -30.86 0.30 -0.74
N THR A 120 -30.61 -0.98 -0.41
CA THR A 120 -31.42 -2.12 -0.85
C THR A 120 -32.68 -2.23 0.02
N PRO A 121 -33.89 -2.34 -0.57
CA PRO A 121 -35.13 -2.64 0.15
C PRO A 121 -35.02 -3.95 0.94
N VAL A 122 -35.67 -4.02 2.10
CA VAL A 122 -35.61 -5.19 2.97
C VAL A 122 -37.01 -5.67 3.33
N GLN A 123 -37.23 -6.98 3.25
CA GLN A 123 -38.41 -7.66 3.80
C GLN A 123 -37.96 -8.44 5.04
N ILE A 124 -38.54 -8.09 6.18
CA ILE A 124 -38.26 -8.73 7.47
C ILE A 124 -39.22 -9.90 7.71
N LEU A 125 -38.66 -11.07 8.01
CA LEU A 125 -39.43 -12.29 8.25
C LEU A 125 -39.81 -12.53 9.71
N SER A 126 -38.99 -12.08 10.65
CA SER A 126 -39.25 -12.19 12.08
C SER A 126 -38.59 -11.06 12.83
N PRO A 127 -39.08 -10.67 14.03
CA PRO A 127 -38.49 -9.61 14.82
C PRO A 127 -37.03 -9.88 15.20
N GLY A 128 -36.23 -8.81 15.28
CA GLY A 128 -34.84 -8.89 15.73
C GLY A 128 -34.22 -7.52 15.95
N ARG A 129 -32.89 -7.49 16.18
CA ARG A 129 -32.15 -6.26 16.50
C ARG A 129 -32.21 -5.20 15.39
N PHE A 130 -32.29 -5.63 14.14
CA PHE A 130 -32.19 -4.77 12.96
C PHE A 130 -33.55 -4.52 12.27
N GLY A 131 -34.65 -5.09 12.77
CA GLY A 131 -35.98 -4.87 12.22
C GLY A 131 -37.04 -5.83 12.73
N THR A 132 -38.29 -5.41 12.53
CA THR A 132 -39.51 -6.18 12.80
C THR A 132 -40.36 -6.21 11.56
N PRO A 133 -41.14 -7.33 11.29
CA PRO A 133 -42.05 -7.37 10.15
C PRO A 133 -43.02 -6.19 10.19
N GLY A 134 -43.08 -5.43 9.10
CA GLY A 134 -43.93 -4.25 8.97
C GLY A 134 -43.23 -2.92 9.23
N ASP A 135 -41.98 -2.93 9.73
CA ASP A 135 -41.20 -1.71 9.88
C ASP A 135 -41.01 -1.00 8.54
N ASP A 136 -41.16 0.29 8.52
CA ASP A 136 -40.87 1.12 7.36
C ASP A 136 -39.35 1.40 7.19
N ILE A 137 -39.00 2.05 6.08
CA ILE A 137 -37.60 2.39 5.76
C ILE A 137 -36.95 3.24 6.88
N ALA A 138 -37.67 4.20 7.42
CA ALA A 138 -37.13 5.11 8.45
C ALA A 138 -36.88 4.38 9.75
N GLU A 139 -37.74 3.46 10.14
CA GLU A 139 -37.58 2.61 11.32
C GLU A 139 -36.38 1.67 11.19
N LEU A 140 -36.22 1.03 10.02
CA LEU A 140 -35.06 0.17 9.73
C LEU A 140 -33.74 0.97 9.73
N ASP A 141 -33.73 2.16 9.12
CA ASP A 141 -32.57 3.04 9.12
C ASP A 141 -32.19 3.51 10.54
N GLN A 142 -33.18 3.82 11.37
CA GLN A 142 -32.96 4.17 12.76
C GLN A 142 -32.36 3.00 13.56
N GLN A 143 -32.85 1.79 13.36
CA GLN A 143 -32.31 0.59 14.04
C GLN A 143 -30.87 0.29 13.58
N ALA A 144 -30.59 0.40 12.29
CA ALA A 144 -29.24 0.24 11.74
C ALA A 144 -28.28 1.31 12.30
N ALA A 145 -28.70 2.57 12.34
CA ALA A 145 -27.90 3.66 12.93
C ALA A 145 -27.67 3.47 14.43
N ARG A 146 -28.69 3.02 15.17
CA ARG A 146 -28.56 2.71 16.60
C ARG A 146 -27.53 1.60 16.85
N ALA A 147 -27.57 0.52 16.07
CA ALA A 147 -26.62 -0.59 16.18
C ALA A 147 -25.16 -0.14 16.00
N LEU A 148 -24.90 0.81 15.07
CA LEU A 148 -23.58 1.42 14.88
C LEU A 148 -23.19 2.31 16.07
N GLY A 149 -24.13 3.13 16.58
CA GLY A 149 -23.88 4.07 17.68
C GLY A 149 -23.67 3.40 19.04
N GLU A 150 -24.26 2.22 19.27
CA GLU A 150 -24.09 1.43 20.48
C GLU A 150 -22.77 0.64 20.51
N THR A 151 -22.07 0.54 19.36
CA THR A 151 -20.82 -0.20 19.25
C THR A 151 -19.63 0.65 19.68
N THR A 152 -18.81 0.15 20.59
CA THR A 152 -17.54 0.79 20.95
C THR A 152 -16.44 0.35 19.98
N TYR A 153 -15.88 1.31 19.27
CA TYR A 153 -14.78 1.08 18.32
C TYR A 153 -13.43 1.35 18.99
N ARG A 154 -12.42 0.56 18.66
CA ARG A 154 -11.05 0.75 19.16
C ARG A 154 -10.04 0.73 18.04
N ASP A 155 -9.05 1.62 18.12
CA ASP A 155 -7.90 1.63 17.23
C ASP A 155 -7.03 0.39 17.51
N PRO A 156 -6.83 -0.52 16.53
CA PRO A 156 -6.06 -1.75 16.74
C PRO A 156 -4.57 -1.52 16.98
N PHE A 157 -4.06 -0.32 16.77
CA PHE A 157 -2.65 0.04 16.92
C PHE A 157 -2.34 0.65 18.28
N SER A 158 -3.26 1.44 18.85
CA SER A 158 -3.10 2.09 20.15
C SER A 158 -3.94 1.43 21.26
N GLY A 159 -5.03 0.76 20.90
CA GLY A 159 -6.02 0.24 21.83
C GLY A 159 -6.96 1.31 22.38
N GLU A 160 -6.79 2.56 22.01
CA GLU A 160 -7.63 3.68 22.41
C GLU A 160 -9.00 3.64 21.71
N GLU A 161 -9.97 4.38 22.24
CA GLU A 161 -11.27 4.53 21.60
C GLU A 161 -11.12 5.26 20.27
N ALA A 162 -11.78 4.75 19.24
CA ALA A 162 -11.77 5.29 17.88
C ALA A 162 -13.16 5.79 17.48
N SER A 163 -13.21 6.80 16.61
CA SER A 163 -14.48 7.19 15.99
C SER A 163 -14.93 6.15 14.96
N ILE A 164 -16.23 6.07 14.72
CA ILE A 164 -16.80 5.21 13.68
C ILE A 164 -16.23 5.55 12.29
N THR A 165 -16.05 6.84 11.98
CA THR A 165 -15.49 7.29 10.71
C THR A 165 -14.04 6.85 10.54
N ALA A 166 -13.20 6.97 11.58
CA ALA A 166 -11.83 6.46 11.53
C ALA A 166 -11.77 4.95 11.35
N THR A 167 -12.73 4.22 11.94
CA THR A 167 -12.85 2.76 11.77
C THR A 167 -13.25 2.40 10.34
N ILE A 168 -14.23 3.12 9.77
CA ILE A 168 -14.63 2.94 8.35
C ILE A 168 -13.45 3.19 7.41
N ASP A 169 -12.70 4.27 7.60
CA ASP A 169 -11.52 4.61 6.79
C ASP A 169 -10.46 3.49 6.85
N LEU A 170 -10.18 2.96 8.04
CA LEU A 170 -9.24 1.86 8.21
C LEU A 170 -9.71 0.57 7.53
N LEU A 171 -10.98 0.21 7.69
CA LEU A 171 -11.56 -0.98 7.06
C LEU A 171 -11.63 -0.83 5.54
N ALA A 172 -11.90 0.37 5.02
CA ALA A 172 -11.86 0.68 3.58
C ALA A 172 -10.46 0.46 3.00
N GLU A 173 -9.40 0.89 3.71
CA GLU A 173 -8.02 0.63 3.30
C GLU A 173 -7.72 -0.87 3.30
N TRP A 174 -8.14 -1.61 4.33
CA TRP A 174 -7.98 -3.06 4.37
C TRP A 174 -8.72 -3.76 3.23
N ARG A 175 -9.98 -3.34 2.93
CA ARG A 175 -10.72 -3.87 1.78
C ARG A 175 -9.96 -3.63 0.48
N ARG A 176 -9.49 -2.40 0.24
CA ARG A 176 -8.72 -2.04 -0.96
C ARG A 176 -7.49 -2.95 -1.14
N ILE A 177 -6.74 -3.19 -0.05
CA ILE A 177 -5.57 -4.09 -0.06
C ILE A 177 -5.98 -5.53 -0.36
N LEU A 178 -7.04 -6.04 0.26
CA LEU A 178 -7.56 -7.39 0.04
C LEU A 178 -7.99 -7.60 -1.41
N GLU A 179 -8.78 -6.70 -1.96
CA GLU A 179 -9.24 -6.78 -3.35
C GLU A 179 -8.05 -6.77 -4.31
N ALA A 180 -7.07 -5.91 -4.06
CA ALA A 180 -5.84 -5.89 -4.83
C ALA A 180 -5.04 -7.22 -4.70
N ASN A 181 -5.12 -7.95 -3.60
CA ASN A 181 -4.40 -9.22 -3.41
C ASN A 181 -5.09 -10.42 -4.05
N ARG A 182 -6.40 -10.37 -4.34
CA ARG A 182 -7.17 -11.52 -4.88
C ARG A 182 -6.57 -12.09 -6.15
N SER A 183 -6.00 -11.25 -7.01
CA SER A 183 -5.37 -11.68 -8.26
C SER A 183 -3.96 -12.25 -8.09
N ILE A 184 -3.35 -12.20 -6.91
CA ILE A 184 -1.98 -12.67 -6.68
C ILE A 184 -2.00 -14.14 -6.27
N ALA A 185 -1.55 -15.03 -7.16
CA ALA A 185 -1.58 -16.47 -6.93
C ALA A 185 -0.27 -17.03 -6.36
N ALA A 186 0.87 -16.42 -6.72
CA ALA A 186 2.18 -16.85 -6.27
C ALA A 186 3.13 -15.67 -6.11
N ALA A 187 4.26 -15.89 -5.42
CA ALA A 187 5.36 -14.94 -5.36
C ALA A 187 6.70 -15.63 -5.61
N CYS A 188 7.63 -14.90 -6.21
CA CYS A 188 8.97 -15.38 -6.57
C CYS A 188 10.03 -14.28 -6.37
N GLY A 189 11.29 -14.68 -6.11
CA GLY A 189 12.38 -13.72 -5.88
C GLY A 189 12.41 -13.12 -4.48
N MET A 190 11.54 -13.53 -3.57
CA MET A 190 11.47 -12.99 -2.22
C MET A 190 12.62 -13.50 -1.35
N ALA A 191 13.43 -12.58 -0.80
CA ALA A 191 14.48 -12.92 0.15
C ALA A 191 13.87 -13.62 1.39
N TRP A 192 14.55 -14.62 1.92
CA TRP A 192 14.03 -15.44 3.02
C TRP A 192 13.62 -14.63 4.26
N TRP A 193 14.37 -13.58 4.57
CA TRP A 193 14.13 -12.71 5.72
C TRP A 193 12.98 -11.72 5.54
N LYS A 194 12.50 -11.49 4.31
CA LYS A 194 11.33 -10.67 3.99
C LYS A 194 10.02 -11.48 3.90
N ARG A 195 10.09 -12.81 3.81
CA ARG A 195 8.93 -13.64 3.45
C ARG A 195 7.74 -13.53 4.41
N ALA A 196 8.01 -13.39 5.70
CA ALA A 196 6.93 -13.27 6.69
C ALA A 196 6.13 -11.98 6.50
N GLU A 197 6.81 -10.86 6.24
CA GLU A 197 6.17 -9.57 5.97
C GLU A 197 5.47 -9.60 4.61
N ILE A 198 6.08 -10.22 3.58
CA ILE A 198 5.45 -10.39 2.26
C ILE A 198 4.14 -11.20 2.37
N HIS A 199 4.08 -12.24 3.20
CA HIS A 199 2.82 -12.95 3.47
C HIS A 199 1.75 -12.05 4.07
N ARG A 200 2.11 -11.07 4.91
CA ARG A 200 1.19 -10.11 5.51
C ARG A 200 0.76 -9.03 4.51
N PHE A 201 1.71 -8.44 3.77
CA PHE A 201 1.41 -7.43 2.74
C PHE A 201 0.51 -7.96 1.62
N LEU A 202 0.70 -9.22 1.24
CA LEU A 202 -0.03 -9.87 0.15
C LEU A 202 -1.03 -10.89 0.69
N TRP A 203 -1.51 -10.69 1.93
CA TRP A 203 -2.46 -11.58 2.56
C TRP A 203 -3.78 -11.62 1.80
N ASN A 204 -4.31 -12.85 1.65
CA ASN A 204 -5.63 -13.13 1.12
C ASN A 204 -6.29 -14.19 2.01
N PRO A 205 -7.45 -13.91 2.62
CA PRO A 205 -8.11 -14.82 3.55
C PRO A 205 -8.54 -16.14 2.91
N GLN A 206 -8.81 -16.14 1.61
CA GLN A 206 -9.33 -17.31 0.89
C GLN A 206 -8.21 -18.20 0.35
N ARG A 207 -7.02 -17.65 0.15
CA ARG A 207 -5.91 -18.38 -0.45
C ARG A 207 -4.57 -17.94 0.12
N SER A 208 -3.86 -18.87 0.76
CA SER A 208 -2.49 -18.64 1.19
C SER A 208 -1.56 -18.32 0.02
N LEU A 209 -0.80 -17.24 0.11
CA LEU A 209 0.23 -16.89 -0.85
C LEU A 209 1.29 -17.99 -0.93
N ARG A 210 1.59 -18.48 -2.13
CA ARG A 210 2.66 -19.45 -2.37
C ARG A 210 3.94 -18.74 -2.77
N ILE A 211 4.89 -18.59 -1.85
CA ILE A 211 6.23 -18.08 -2.17
C ILE A 211 7.09 -19.25 -2.64
N VAL A 212 7.47 -19.26 -3.92
CA VAL A 212 8.24 -20.34 -4.53
C VAL A 212 9.61 -19.86 -5.00
N ALA A 213 10.61 -20.74 -4.90
CA ALA A 213 11.98 -20.39 -5.30
C ALA A 213 12.18 -20.45 -6.82
N ARG A 214 11.53 -21.42 -7.50
CA ARG A 214 11.69 -21.64 -8.94
C ARG A 214 10.70 -20.80 -9.75
N PRO A 215 11.18 -19.91 -10.65
CA PRO A 215 10.32 -19.06 -11.48
C PRO A 215 9.28 -19.82 -12.30
N SER A 216 9.66 -20.92 -12.94
CA SER A 216 8.74 -21.74 -13.74
C SER A 216 7.57 -22.30 -12.91
N ARG A 217 7.84 -22.68 -11.65
CA ARG A 217 6.78 -23.13 -10.74
C ARG A 217 5.83 -22.00 -10.35
N ALA A 218 6.34 -20.76 -10.20
CA ALA A 218 5.48 -19.60 -9.94
C ALA A 218 4.49 -19.37 -11.07
N LEU A 219 4.96 -19.38 -12.32
CA LEU A 219 4.11 -19.24 -13.50
C LEU A 219 3.08 -20.36 -13.61
N THR A 220 3.48 -21.61 -13.34
CA THR A 220 2.54 -22.76 -13.35
C THR A 220 1.43 -22.59 -12.30
N VAL A 221 1.78 -22.15 -11.08
CA VAL A 221 0.79 -21.90 -10.01
C VAL A 221 -0.17 -20.79 -10.41
N ALA A 222 0.36 -19.68 -10.94
CA ALA A 222 -0.43 -18.53 -11.37
C ALA A 222 -1.43 -18.90 -12.47
N ARG A 223 -0.97 -19.59 -13.53
CA ARG A 223 -1.84 -20.04 -14.63
C ARG A 223 -2.97 -20.95 -14.16
N ARG A 224 -2.66 -21.93 -13.28
CA ARG A 224 -3.69 -22.84 -12.75
C ARG A 224 -4.73 -22.13 -11.89
N ALA A 225 -4.34 -21.04 -11.26
CA ALA A 225 -5.20 -20.25 -10.39
C ALA A 225 -5.87 -19.06 -11.12
N GLY A 226 -5.61 -18.85 -12.41
CA GLY A 226 -6.11 -17.67 -13.15
C GLY A 226 -5.61 -16.35 -12.57
N GLY A 227 -4.38 -16.31 -12.03
CA GLY A 227 -3.85 -15.12 -11.35
C GLY A 227 -2.44 -14.74 -11.78
N GLY A 228 -1.87 -13.72 -11.12
CA GLY A 228 -0.54 -13.20 -11.39
C GLY A 228 0.54 -13.69 -10.42
N VAL A 229 1.78 -13.33 -10.72
CA VAL A 229 2.97 -13.62 -9.89
C VAL A 229 3.54 -12.33 -9.33
N ALA A 230 3.61 -12.21 -8.01
CA ALA A 230 4.36 -11.15 -7.35
C ALA A 230 5.87 -11.42 -7.44
N ILE A 231 6.65 -10.46 -7.93
CA ILE A 231 8.09 -10.60 -8.11
C ILE A 231 8.86 -9.47 -7.40
N TRP A 232 10.07 -9.80 -6.92
CA TRP A 232 11.05 -8.80 -6.51
C TRP A 232 11.97 -8.52 -7.72
N PRO A 233 11.89 -7.35 -8.38
CA PRO A 233 12.51 -7.10 -9.69
C PRO A 233 14.01 -7.42 -9.75
N SER A 234 14.78 -6.98 -8.75
CA SER A 234 16.24 -7.19 -8.70
C SER A 234 16.66 -8.64 -8.43
N ARG A 235 15.72 -9.56 -8.20
CA ARG A 235 16.00 -10.98 -7.85
C ARG A 235 15.40 -11.99 -8.80
N VAL A 236 14.90 -11.54 -9.93
CA VAL A 236 14.37 -12.40 -10.98
C VAL A 236 15.11 -12.16 -12.30
N SER A 237 15.21 -13.17 -13.13
CA SER A 237 15.90 -13.05 -14.42
C SER A 237 15.01 -12.40 -15.48
N PRO A 238 15.59 -11.72 -16.48
CA PRO A 238 14.85 -11.24 -17.65
C PRO A 238 14.08 -12.35 -18.37
N MET A 239 14.59 -13.59 -18.36
CA MET A 239 13.93 -14.77 -18.91
C MET A 239 12.57 -15.05 -18.27
N LEU A 240 12.41 -14.81 -16.94
CA LEU A 240 11.12 -14.95 -16.28
C LEU A 240 10.13 -13.94 -16.82
N ILE A 241 10.55 -12.68 -16.97
CA ILE A 241 9.70 -11.58 -17.44
C ILE A 241 9.20 -11.89 -18.87
N GLU A 242 10.10 -12.30 -19.74
CA GLU A 242 9.77 -12.67 -21.11
C GLU A 242 8.86 -13.91 -21.19
N THR A 243 9.12 -14.92 -20.34
CA THR A 243 8.29 -16.13 -20.29
C THR A 243 6.88 -15.82 -19.77
N ALA A 244 6.77 -14.97 -18.75
CA ALA A 244 5.47 -14.52 -18.22
C ALA A 244 4.66 -13.80 -19.29
N ARG A 245 5.30 -12.88 -20.05
CA ARG A 245 4.68 -12.16 -21.16
C ARG A 245 4.17 -13.11 -22.24
N ARG A 246 4.98 -14.10 -22.66
CA ARG A 246 4.58 -15.10 -23.68
C ARG A 246 3.43 -16.00 -23.21
N GLN A 247 3.31 -16.22 -21.90
CA GLN A 247 2.27 -17.07 -21.30
C GLN A 247 1.06 -16.29 -20.83
N ASP A 248 1.01 -14.98 -21.06
CA ASP A 248 -0.02 -14.06 -20.58
C ASP A 248 -0.27 -14.16 -19.05
N VAL A 249 0.83 -14.28 -18.28
CA VAL A 249 0.78 -14.30 -16.82
C VAL A 249 1.13 -12.92 -16.30
N PRO A 250 0.21 -12.22 -15.62
CA PRO A 250 0.48 -10.90 -15.04
C PRO A 250 1.63 -10.96 -14.03
N LEU A 251 2.58 -10.03 -14.13
CA LEU A 251 3.63 -9.82 -13.14
C LEU A 251 3.32 -8.59 -12.30
N ILE A 252 3.31 -8.78 -10.99
CA ILE A 252 3.12 -7.74 -9.99
C ILE A 252 4.48 -7.48 -9.34
N ARG A 253 5.01 -6.27 -9.46
CA ARG A 253 6.32 -5.92 -8.92
C ARG A 253 6.19 -5.45 -7.49
N VAL A 254 7.02 -6.00 -6.61
CA VAL A 254 7.07 -5.66 -5.18
C VAL A 254 8.46 -5.14 -4.86
N GLU A 255 8.54 -3.97 -4.23
CA GLU A 255 9.79 -3.35 -3.81
C GLU A 255 9.63 -2.67 -2.44
N ASP A 256 10.74 -2.32 -1.79
CA ASP A 256 10.72 -1.57 -0.53
C ASP A 256 10.00 -0.22 -0.71
N GLY A 257 9.18 0.18 0.26
CA GLY A 257 8.52 1.49 0.27
C GLY A 257 9.48 2.64 0.61
N PHE A 258 8.98 3.86 0.50
CA PHE A 258 9.78 5.10 0.66
C PHE A 258 10.10 5.41 2.12
N VAL A 259 9.19 5.14 3.06
CA VAL A 259 9.42 5.10 4.51
C VAL A 259 9.45 3.63 4.89
N ARG A 260 10.67 3.06 5.02
CA ARG A 260 10.84 1.61 4.97
C ARG A 260 10.82 0.94 6.35
N SER A 261 11.72 1.35 7.22
CA SER A 261 11.93 0.69 8.53
C SER A 261 12.96 1.45 9.36
N VAL A 262 13.02 1.19 10.67
CA VAL A 262 14.16 1.61 11.48
C VAL A 262 15.33 0.66 11.23
N GLY A 263 16.36 1.14 10.52
CA GLY A 263 17.55 0.38 10.16
C GLY A 263 17.59 -0.13 8.71
N LEU A 264 18.81 -0.43 8.27
CA LEU A 264 19.13 -0.78 6.87
C LEU A 264 18.70 -2.20 6.50
N GLY A 265 18.32 -2.39 5.24
CA GLY A 265 18.06 -3.72 4.67
C GLY A 265 19.29 -4.61 4.62
N SER A 266 20.50 -4.04 4.49
CA SER A 266 21.77 -4.76 4.62
C SER A 266 21.96 -5.40 6.02
N GLY A 267 21.32 -4.83 7.05
CA GLY A 267 21.23 -5.40 8.40
C GLY A 267 20.12 -6.44 8.59
N LEU A 268 19.46 -6.94 7.52
CA LEU A 268 18.32 -7.88 7.56
C LEU A 268 17.09 -7.32 8.29
N VAL A 269 16.91 -6.01 8.32
CA VAL A 269 15.71 -5.40 8.87
C VAL A 269 14.56 -5.58 7.86
N PRO A 270 13.49 -6.32 8.21
CA PRO A 270 12.35 -6.49 7.32
C PRO A 270 11.68 -5.15 7.00
N PRO A 271 11.12 -4.99 5.79
CA PRO A 271 10.40 -3.78 5.45
C PRO A 271 9.07 -3.70 6.21
N SER A 272 8.79 -2.52 6.77
CA SER A 272 7.47 -2.17 7.30
C SER A 272 6.61 -1.44 6.26
N SER A 273 7.16 -1.18 5.08
CA SER A 273 6.39 -0.75 3.91
C SER A 273 6.93 -1.35 2.63
N VAL A 274 6.02 -1.60 1.68
CA VAL A 274 6.31 -2.04 0.32
C VAL A 274 5.43 -1.31 -0.68
N VAL A 275 5.91 -1.21 -1.90
CA VAL A 275 5.07 -0.87 -3.06
C VAL A 275 4.70 -2.16 -3.79
N VAL A 276 3.50 -2.18 -4.39
CA VAL A 276 2.97 -3.31 -5.15
C VAL A 276 2.40 -2.75 -6.44
N ASP A 277 3.16 -2.89 -7.51
CA ASP A 277 2.91 -2.24 -8.80
C ASP A 277 2.53 -3.28 -9.87
N ARG A 278 1.45 -3.02 -10.59
CA ARG A 278 0.91 -3.91 -11.62
C ARG A 278 1.30 -3.48 -13.03
N LEU A 279 1.45 -2.17 -13.25
CA LEU A 279 1.79 -1.62 -14.54
C LEU A 279 3.30 -1.71 -14.79
N GLY A 280 4.10 -1.33 -13.79
CA GLY A 280 5.55 -1.29 -13.90
C GLY A 280 6.24 -1.27 -12.55
N ILE A 281 7.10 -0.27 -12.35
CA ILE A 281 7.72 0.04 -11.05
C ILE A 281 8.17 1.50 -11.06
N HIS A 282 7.98 2.20 -9.95
CA HIS A 282 8.23 3.65 -9.82
C HIS A 282 9.63 4.14 -10.21
N PHE A 283 10.65 3.29 -10.14
CA PHE A 283 12.03 3.67 -10.46
C PHE A 283 12.41 3.47 -11.94
N ASP A 284 11.55 2.86 -12.75
CA ASP A 284 11.79 2.63 -14.18
C ASP A 284 10.90 3.55 -15.03
N PRO A 285 11.44 4.67 -15.54
CA PRO A 285 10.68 5.62 -16.34
C PRO A 285 10.40 5.13 -17.77
N SER A 286 10.98 3.99 -18.21
CA SER A 286 10.76 3.46 -19.55
C SER A 286 9.36 2.88 -19.76
N ALA A 287 8.66 2.53 -18.68
CA ALA A 287 7.30 1.99 -18.69
C ALA A 287 6.39 2.74 -17.69
N PRO A 288 5.05 2.75 -17.90
CA PRO A 288 4.12 3.26 -16.91
C PRO A 288 4.23 2.50 -15.59
N SER A 289 3.91 3.17 -14.47
CA SER A 289 3.77 2.56 -13.15
C SER A 289 2.44 2.93 -12.50
N ASP A 290 2.00 2.15 -11.51
CA ASP A 290 0.80 2.50 -10.74
C ASP A 290 0.99 3.84 -10.03
N LEU A 291 2.21 4.19 -9.60
CA LEU A 291 2.50 5.50 -9.03
C LEU A 291 2.27 6.64 -10.05
N GLU A 292 2.80 6.49 -11.27
CA GLU A 292 2.57 7.50 -12.33
C GLU A 292 1.08 7.64 -12.65
N HIS A 293 0.36 6.51 -12.71
CA HIS A 293 -1.09 6.53 -12.92
C HIS A 293 -1.81 7.29 -11.80
N ILE A 294 -1.50 6.99 -10.54
CA ILE A 294 -2.05 7.69 -9.38
C ILE A 294 -1.78 9.20 -9.48
N LEU A 295 -0.53 9.60 -9.72
CA LEU A 295 -0.16 11.02 -9.79
C LEU A 295 -0.81 11.75 -10.97
N ALA A 296 -1.01 11.07 -12.09
CA ALA A 296 -1.58 11.64 -13.29
C ALA A 296 -3.11 11.79 -13.23
N THR A 297 -3.81 10.83 -12.59
CA THR A 297 -5.27 10.70 -12.73
C THR A 297 -6.07 10.94 -11.45
N THR A 298 -5.45 10.83 -10.26
CA THR A 298 -6.19 11.00 -9.00
C THR A 298 -6.73 12.42 -8.84
N GLU A 299 -7.98 12.51 -8.44
CA GLU A 299 -8.56 13.75 -7.91
C GLU A 299 -8.24 13.83 -6.41
N PHE A 300 -7.33 14.75 -6.05
CA PHE A 300 -6.87 14.92 -4.68
C PHE A 300 -7.86 15.77 -3.89
N THR A 301 -8.67 15.12 -3.05
CA THR A 301 -9.65 15.83 -2.22
C THR A 301 -8.99 16.73 -1.16
N PRO A 302 -9.65 17.81 -0.69
CA PRO A 302 -9.11 18.68 0.37
C PRO A 302 -8.74 17.90 1.64
N ARG A 303 -9.52 16.86 2.00
CA ARG A 303 -9.24 15.97 3.15
C ARG A 303 -7.93 15.20 2.96
N LEU A 304 -7.70 14.63 1.76
CA LEU A 304 -6.47 13.90 1.44
C LEU A 304 -5.25 14.84 1.44
N LEU A 305 -5.38 16.06 0.92
CA LEU A 305 -4.32 17.06 0.92
C LEU A 305 -3.97 17.53 2.35
N ALA A 306 -4.96 17.79 3.19
CA ALA A 306 -4.72 18.12 4.60
C ALA A 306 -4.01 16.97 5.34
N ARG A 307 -4.40 15.72 5.08
CA ARG A 307 -3.75 14.52 5.63
C ARG A 307 -2.30 14.40 5.16
N SER A 308 -2.03 14.61 3.88
CA SER A 308 -0.67 14.54 3.32
C SER A 308 0.24 15.63 3.87
N SER A 309 -0.27 16.85 4.04
CA SER A 309 0.46 17.96 4.65
C SER A 309 0.82 17.68 6.11
N ALA A 310 -0.12 17.15 6.90
CA ALA A 310 0.12 16.74 8.28
C ALA A 310 1.15 15.60 8.40
N LEU A 311 1.05 14.58 7.53
CA LEU A 311 2.01 13.47 7.47
C LEU A 311 3.42 13.99 7.12
N ARG A 312 3.55 14.86 6.11
CA ARG A 312 4.81 15.51 5.73
C ARG A 312 5.41 16.28 6.90
N ALA A 313 4.60 17.11 7.57
CA ALA A 313 5.06 17.88 8.74
C ALA A 313 5.59 16.95 9.85
N THR A 314 4.91 15.84 10.13
CA THR A 314 5.34 14.85 11.12
C THR A 314 6.66 14.18 10.75
N ILE A 315 6.84 13.77 9.48
CA ILE A 315 8.07 13.15 8.96
C ILE A 315 9.25 14.12 9.11
N VAL A 316 9.06 15.39 8.72
CA VAL A 316 10.10 16.42 8.80
C VAL A 316 10.45 16.72 10.25
N ALA A 317 9.46 16.98 11.12
CA ALA A 317 9.68 17.28 12.53
C ALA A 317 10.38 16.15 13.29
N ALA A 318 10.06 14.89 12.96
CA ALA A 318 10.70 13.73 13.57
C ALA A 318 12.07 13.37 12.95
N GLY A 319 12.55 14.11 11.96
CA GLY A 319 13.83 13.84 11.29
C GLY A 319 13.87 12.47 10.60
N ILE A 320 12.72 11.96 10.16
CA ILE A 320 12.61 10.63 9.56
C ILE A 320 13.10 10.67 8.12
N SER A 321 13.89 9.67 7.77
CA SER A 321 14.33 9.30 6.42
C SER A 321 13.89 7.87 6.10
N LYS A 322 14.26 7.35 4.92
CA LYS A 322 13.94 5.97 4.50
C LYS A 322 14.22 4.91 5.58
N TYR A 323 15.23 5.09 6.41
CA TYR A 323 15.74 4.11 7.38
C TYR A 323 15.63 4.57 8.84
N GLY A 324 14.72 5.48 9.15
CA GLY A 324 14.47 5.98 10.50
C GLY A 324 15.05 7.36 10.78
N ALA A 325 14.93 7.79 12.02
CA ALA A 325 15.60 8.99 12.50
C ALA A 325 17.12 8.80 12.40
N GLY A 326 17.80 9.75 11.79
CA GLY A 326 19.23 9.68 11.51
C GLY A 326 20.10 9.75 12.76
N ALA A 327 21.43 9.56 12.58
CA ALA A 327 22.41 9.73 13.64
C ALA A 327 22.34 11.15 14.22
N THR A 328 22.57 11.27 15.52
CA THR A 328 22.58 12.55 16.28
C THR A 328 23.80 13.43 16.02
N VAL A 329 24.67 13.06 15.07
CA VAL A 329 25.86 13.83 14.70
C VAL A 329 25.42 15.10 13.98
N ALA A 330 25.81 16.25 14.52
CA ALA A 330 25.52 17.54 13.90
C ALA A 330 26.21 17.70 12.53
N PRO A 331 25.55 18.31 11.54
CA PRO A 331 26.19 18.69 10.29
C PRO A 331 27.37 19.64 10.54
N PRO A 332 28.38 19.66 9.65
CA PRO A 332 29.41 20.67 9.70
C PRO A 332 28.84 22.08 9.56
N PRO A 333 29.53 23.11 10.10
CA PRO A 333 29.13 24.49 9.86
C PRO A 333 29.25 24.83 8.37
N ARG A 334 28.26 25.55 7.82
CA ARG A 334 28.31 26.07 6.45
C ARG A 334 29.15 27.36 6.38
N GLN A 335 29.69 27.65 5.22
CA GLN A 335 30.33 28.95 4.97
C GLN A 335 29.29 30.06 4.83
N ASP A 336 29.46 31.15 5.53
CA ASP A 336 28.54 32.28 5.50
C ASP A 336 28.42 32.89 4.10
N GLY A 337 27.18 33.19 3.72
CA GLY A 337 26.86 33.90 2.46
C GLY A 337 26.93 33.05 1.19
N ARG A 338 27.35 31.78 1.24
CA ARG A 338 27.39 30.90 0.07
C ARG A 338 26.16 30.00 0.00
N ARG A 339 25.67 29.79 -1.21
CA ARG A 339 24.67 28.76 -1.50
C ARG A 339 25.28 27.38 -1.21
N LEU A 340 24.59 26.58 -0.42
CA LEU A 340 25.04 25.24 -0.02
C LEU A 340 24.28 24.16 -0.76
N VAL A 341 24.99 23.33 -1.51
CA VAL A 341 24.43 22.26 -2.35
C VAL A 341 24.91 20.91 -1.90
N LEU A 342 23.98 19.97 -1.68
CA LEU A 342 24.29 18.58 -1.37
C LEU A 342 24.24 17.72 -2.62
N VAL A 343 25.27 16.90 -2.82
CA VAL A 343 25.29 15.84 -3.85
C VAL A 343 25.40 14.49 -3.16
N PRO A 344 24.28 13.75 -2.98
CA PRO A 344 24.31 12.41 -2.42
C PRO A 344 24.78 11.41 -3.46
N GLY A 345 25.81 10.62 -3.12
CA GLY A 345 26.23 9.48 -3.90
C GLY A 345 25.20 8.35 -3.87
N GLN A 346 25.19 7.56 -4.90
CA GLN A 346 24.28 6.41 -5.07
C GLN A 346 25.08 5.13 -5.33
N VAL A 347 24.42 4.00 -5.21
CA VAL A 347 24.95 2.71 -5.67
C VAL A 347 24.85 2.67 -7.19
N GLU A 348 25.97 2.67 -7.90
CA GLU A 348 26.03 2.83 -9.36
C GLU A 348 25.41 1.67 -10.16
N ASP A 349 25.30 0.48 -9.54
CA ASP A 349 24.63 -0.71 -10.10
C ASP A 349 23.22 -0.94 -9.50
N ASP A 350 22.63 0.07 -8.88
CA ASP A 350 21.25 -0.01 -8.42
C ASP A 350 20.27 0.06 -9.60
N MET A 351 19.15 -0.67 -9.48
CA MET A 351 18.13 -0.71 -10.55
C MET A 351 17.59 0.68 -10.88
N SER A 352 17.45 1.55 -9.89
CA SER A 352 16.97 2.92 -10.09
C SER A 352 17.97 3.77 -10.91
N VAL A 353 19.26 3.55 -10.70
CA VAL A 353 20.33 4.22 -11.46
C VAL A 353 20.39 3.69 -12.90
N LEU A 354 20.33 2.36 -13.05
CA LEU A 354 20.40 1.72 -14.36
C LEU A 354 19.19 2.05 -15.25
N ALA A 355 18.00 2.10 -14.67
CA ALA A 355 16.77 2.39 -15.42
C ALA A 355 16.52 3.90 -15.59
N GLY A 356 16.72 4.68 -14.53
CA GLY A 356 16.37 6.11 -14.50
C GLY A 356 17.52 7.09 -14.71
N GLY A 357 18.77 6.61 -14.82
CA GLY A 357 19.96 7.47 -14.92
C GLY A 357 20.19 8.10 -16.30
N GLY A 358 19.45 7.68 -17.33
CA GLY A 358 19.63 8.23 -18.69
C GLY A 358 21.04 8.02 -19.27
N GLY A 359 21.71 6.93 -18.89
CA GLY A 359 23.10 6.61 -19.27
C GLY A 359 24.14 7.15 -18.30
N LEU A 360 23.78 8.06 -17.38
CA LEU A 360 24.66 8.51 -16.31
C LEU A 360 24.56 7.52 -15.13
N THR A 361 25.70 6.96 -14.73
CA THR A 361 25.76 6.05 -13.56
C THR A 361 26.81 6.49 -12.53
N SER A 362 27.84 7.24 -12.95
CA SER A 362 28.99 7.59 -12.10
C SER A 362 28.68 8.72 -11.11
N ASN A 363 29.00 8.48 -9.85
CA ASN A 363 28.90 9.49 -8.78
C ASN A 363 29.88 10.65 -9.00
N LEU A 364 31.08 10.40 -9.51
CA LEU A 364 32.06 11.45 -9.80
C LEU A 364 31.57 12.35 -10.94
N GLU A 365 30.98 11.77 -11.98
CA GLU A 365 30.41 12.54 -13.08
C GLU A 365 29.20 13.37 -12.65
N LEU A 366 28.32 12.83 -11.78
CA LEU A 366 27.24 13.59 -11.17
C LEU A 366 27.78 14.80 -10.40
N LEU A 367 28.86 14.60 -9.63
CA LEU A 367 29.49 15.67 -8.86
C LEU A 367 30.08 16.76 -9.76
N ARG A 368 30.73 16.37 -10.87
CA ARG A 368 31.26 17.31 -11.88
C ARG A 368 30.14 18.13 -12.52
N ARG A 369 29.04 17.51 -12.89
CA ARG A 369 27.87 18.21 -13.45
C ARG A 369 27.23 19.16 -12.45
N ALA A 370 27.13 18.78 -11.19
CA ALA A 370 26.66 19.65 -10.12
C ALA A 370 27.55 20.89 -10.00
N ARG A 371 28.90 20.73 -9.97
CA ARG A 371 29.84 21.85 -9.94
C ARG A 371 29.73 22.76 -11.16
N ALA A 372 29.54 22.20 -12.34
CA ALA A 372 29.39 22.99 -13.56
C ALA A 372 28.11 23.86 -13.56
N LEU A 373 27.04 23.39 -12.91
CA LEU A 373 25.78 24.11 -12.77
C LEU A 373 25.77 25.10 -11.60
N GLU A 374 26.60 24.85 -10.58
CA GLU A 374 26.69 25.63 -9.33
C GLU A 374 28.16 26.04 -9.08
N PRO A 375 28.76 26.91 -9.97
CA PRO A 375 30.21 27.19 -9.94
C PRO A 375 30.65 27.87 -8.65
N ASP A 376 29.81 28.71 -8.05
CA ASP A 376 30.12 29.51 -6.86
C ASP A 376 29.61 28.90 -5.55
N ALA A 377 28.85 27.80 -5.62
CA ALA A 377 28.25 27.20 -4.46
C ALA A 377 29.27 26.42 -3.61
N GLU A 378 29.02 26.32 -2.31
CA GLU A 378 29.64 25.31 -1.46
C GLU A 378 28.99 23.97 -1.77
N ILE A 379 29.74 23.00 -2.30
CA ILE A 379 29.24 21.67 -2.61
C ILE A 379 29.73 20.67 -1.56
N TRP A 380 28.76 19.99 -0.93
CA TRP A 380 29.01 18.86 -0.04
C TRP A 380 28.70 17.55 -0.77
N PHE A 381 29.68 16.64 -0.79
CA PHE A 381 29.49 15.28 -1.29
C PHE A 381 29.20 14.34 -0.12
N ARG A 382 28.12 13.59 -0.22
CA ARG A 382 27.73 12.58 0.77
C ARG A 382 27.83 11.18 0.15
N PRO A 383 28.90 10.39 0.36
CA PRO A 383 28.98 9.01 -0.12
C PRO A 383 27.81 8.17 0.39
N HIS A 384 27.33 7.22 -0.44
CA HIS A 384 26.30 6.27 0.00
C HIS A 384 26.85 5.35 1.09
N PRO A 385 26.14 5.09 2.20
CA PRO A 385 26.68 4.31 3.32
C PRO A 385 27.16 2.91 2.94
N ASP A 386 26.44 2.18 2.08
CA ASP A 386 26.82 0.83 1.64
C ASP A 386 28.02 0.85 0.66
N VAL A 387 28.22 1.96 -0.05
CA VAL A 387 29.37 2.17 -0.93
C VAL A 387 30.60 2.54 -0.10
N ASP A 388 30.45 3.45 0.84
CA ASP A 388 31.52 3.90 1.76
C ASP A 388 32.00 2.73 2.65
N ALA A 389 31.09 1.81 3.01
CA ALA A 389 31.43 0.56 3.71
C ALA A 389 32.04 -0.53 2.80
N GLY A 390 32.21 -0.29 1.50
CA GLY A 390 32.77 -1.25 0.55
C GLY A 390 31.84 -2.39 0.12
N HIS A 391 30.54 -2.33 0.47
CA HIS A 391 29.58 -3.39 0.15
C HIS A 391 29.01 -3.29 -1.26
N ARG A 392 29.03 -2.11 -1.88
CA ARG A 392 28.43 -1.83 -3.18
C ARG A 392 29.35 -0.96 -4.06
N LYS A 393 29.05 -0.93 -5.37
CA LYS A 393 29.79 -0.13 -6.36
C LYS A 393 29.41 1.35 -6.28
N GLY A 394 30.37 2.23 -6.65
CA GLY A 394 30.16 3.68 -6.75
C GLY A 394 31.07 4.49 -5.81
N ALA A 395 32.17 3.90 -5.32
CA ALA A 395 33.16 4.62 -4.55
C ALA A 395 33.85 5.68 -5.41
N VAL A 396 33.92 6.91 -4.89
CA VAL A 396 34.72 8.01 -5.45
C VAL A 396 35.93 8.18 -4.55
N ILE A 397 37.12 8.26 -5.15
CA ILE A 397 38.36 8.52 -4.41
C ILE A 397 38.26 9.91 -3.78
N ASP A 398 38.61 10.05 -2.49
CA ASP A 398 38.44 11.29 -1.76
C ASP A 398 39.19 12.47 -2.44
N GLY A 399 40.40 12.22 -3.00
CA GLY A 399 41.12 13.22 -3.79
C GLY A 399 40.37 13.73 -5.02
N ASP A 400 39.73 12.81 -5.77
CA ASP A 400 38.93 13.17 -6.93
C ASP A 400 37.65 13.93 -6.53
N ALA A 401 37.00 13.50 -5.46
CA ALA A 401 35.82 14.18 -4.92
C ALA A 401 36.16 15.58 -4.44
N MET A 402 37.26 15.77 -3.73
CA MET A 402 37.73 17.08 -3.23
C MET A 402 38.25 18.01 -4.32
N GLY A 403 38.60 17.48 -5.49
CA GLY A 403 38.90 18.29 -6.68
C GLY A 403 37.65 19.01 -7.24
N VAL A 404 36.45 18.60 -6.85
CA VAL A 404 35.16 19.10 -7.36
C VAL A 404 34.27 19.64 -6.24
N ALA A 405 34.17 18.92 -5.11
CA ALA A 405 33.40 19.31 -3.95
C ALA A 405 34.27 20.11 -2.95
N ASN A 406 33.61 20.94 -2.13
CA ASN A 406 34.26 21.65 -1.05
C ASN A 406 34.43 20.78 0.21
N ARG A 407 33.61 19.74 0.35
CA ARG A 407 33.62 18.87 1.52
C ARG A 407 33.04 17.50 1.23
N ILE A 408 33.63 16.46 1.83
CA ILE A 408 33.04 15.13 1.91
C ILE A 408 32.43 14.98 3.30
N VAL A 409 31.13 14.66 3.37
CA VAL A 409 30.39 14.60 4.63
C VAL A 409 30.02 13.15 4.94
N ARG A 410 30.61 12.62 6.03
CA ARG A 410 30.32 11.30 6.59
C ARG A 410 29.83 11.47 8.03
N GLY A 411 28.94 10.62 8.50
CA GLY A 411 28.49 10.63 9.90
C GLY A 411 27.09 11.22 10.13
N PRO A 412 26.78 12.52 9.81
CA PRO A 412 25.45 13.06 10.03
C PRO A 412 24.33 12.28 9.32
N GLY A 413 23.12 12.24 9.91
CA GLY A 413 21.94 11.67 9.28
C GLY A 413 21.50 12.50 8.06
N MET A 414 20.87 11.87 7.08
CA MET A 414 20.43 12.58 5.86
C MET A 414 19.44 13.70 6.18
N ALA A 415 18.50 13.50 7.10
CA ALA A 415 17.56 14.53 7.52
C ALA A 415 18.27 15.80 7.99
N ALA A 416 19.24 15.67 8.89
CA ALA A 416 20.00 16.80 9.42
C ALA A 416 20.80 17.55 8.31
N LEU A 417 21.33 16.83 7.33
CA LEU A 417 21.98 17.46 6.16
C LEU A 417 20.98 18.24 5.32
N LEU A 418 19.81 17.66 5.04
CA LEU A 418 18.76 18.29 4.26
C LEU A 418 18.16 19.52 4.94
N ASP A 419 18.20 19.60 6.28
CA ASP A 419 17.72 20.75 7.03
C ASP A 419 18.64 21.98 6.88
N CYS A 420 19.94 21.78 6.58
CA CYS A 420 20.90 22.86 6.50
C CYS A 420 21.31 23.27 5.06
N VAL A 421 20.98 22.48 4.02
CA VAL A 421 21.31 22.82 2.63
C VAL A 421 20.23 23.63 1.95
N ASP A 422 20.59 24.37 0.90
CA ASP A 422 19.67 25.16 0.09
C ASP A 422 19.14 24.33 -1.08
N ALA A 423 19.97 23.47 -1.67
CA ALA A 423 19.62 22.65 -2.82
C ALA A 423 20.29 21.26 -2.80
N VAL A 424 19.72 20.37 -3.62
CA VAL A 424 20.23 19.01 -3.79
C VAL A 424 20.31 18.65 -5.27
N HIS A 425 21.45 18.10 -5.71
CA HIS A 425 21.63 17.53 -7.02
C HIS A 425 21.63 16.00 -6.93
N VAL A 426 20.70 15.34 -7.61
CA VAL A 426 20.53 13.88 -7.56
C VAL A 426 20.52 13.27 -8.96
N LEU A 427 20.89 12.02 -9.05
CA LEU A 427 20.61 11.23 -10.25
C LEU A 427 19.18 10.67 -10.20
N THR A 428 18.95 9.67 -9.33
CA THR A 428 17.63 9.05 -9.11
C THR A 428 17.32 8.83 -7.62
N SER A 429 18.16 9.39 -6.74
CA SER A 429 18.10 9.14 -5.30
C SER A 429 16.78 9.57 -4.67
N LEU A 430 16.26 8.75 -3.75
CA LEU A 430 15.14 9.10 -2.88
C LEU A 430 15.43 10.38 -2.05
N THR A 431 16.71 10.70 -1.82
CA THR A 431 17.13 11.93 -1.13
C THR A 431 16.55 13.20 -1.78
N GLY A 432 16.32 13.21 -3.11
CA GLY A 432 15.64 14.31 -3.77
C GLY A 432 14.20 14.47 -3.32
N PHE A 433 13.45 13.38 -3.16
CA PHE A 433 12.11 13.43 -2.59
C PHE A 433 12.12 13.88 -1.11
N GLU A 434 13.05 13.36 -0.31
CA GLU A 434 13.23 13.81 1.09
C GLU A 434 13.60 15.30 1.19
N ALA A 435 14.32 15.84 0.21
CA ALA A 435 14.62 17.26 0.07
C ALA A 435 13.38 18.09 -0.26
N LEU A 436 12.54 17.62 -1.20
CA LEU A 436 11.26 18.26 -1.51
C LEU A 436 10.35 18.35 -0.29
N LEU A 437 10.28 17.29 0.54
CA LEU A 437 9.51 17.30 1.79
C LEU A 437 9.92 18.45 2.72
N ARG A 438 11.17 18.90 2.66
CA ARG A 438 11.77 19.99 3.45
C ARG A 438 11.81 21.32 2.74
N GLY A 439 11.17 21.42 1.56
CA GLY A 439 11.13 22.63 0.77
C GLY A 439 12.47 23.02 0.16
N ARG A 440 13.39 22.04 -0.08
CA ARG A 440 14.67 22.31 -0.72
C ARG A 440 14.55 22.22 -2.23
N GLU A 441 15.35 23.04 -2.94
CA GLU A 441 15.44 22.96 -4.38
C GLU A 441 16.09 21.64 -4.81
N VAL A 442 15.54 20.99 -5.83
CA VAL A 442 16.03 19.70 -6.32
C VAL A 442 16.29 19.76 -7.82
N THR A 443 17.53 19.45 -8.21
CA THR A 443 17.92 19.24 -9.61
C THR A 443 18.13 17.76 -9.87
N CYS A 444 17.36 17.20 -10.79
CA CYS A 444 17.41 15.79 -11.21
C CYS A 444 18.25 15.66 -12.48
N HIS A 445 19.37 14.94 -12.41
CA HIS A 445 20.21 14.63 -13.59
C HIS A 445 19.73 13.39 -14.34
N GLY A 446 18.96 12.52 -13.68
CA GLY A 446 18.19 11.42 -14.26
C GLY A 446 16.70 11.67 -14.14
N THR A 447 15.91 10.59 -14.18
CA THR A 447 14.45 10.64 -14.20
C THR A 447 13.85 9.84 -13.03
N PRO A 448 14.01 10.28 -11.76
CA PRO A 448 13.35 9.64 -10.64
C PRO A 448 11.82 9.80 -10.71
N PHE A 449 11.10 9.07 -9.86
CA PHE A 449 9.63 9.07 -9.86
C PHE A 449 8.99 10.44 -9.57
N TYR A 450 9.70 11.31 -8.86
CA TYR A 450 9.23 12.66 -8.51
C TYR A 450 9.63 13.76 -9.54
N ALA A 451 10.42 13.40 -10.57
CA ALA A 451 10.73 14.30 -11.69
C ALA A 451 9.56 14.40 -12.68
N GLY A 452 9.40 15.56 -13.32
CA GLY A 452 8.41 15.80 -14.37
C GLY A 452 7.05 16.28 -13.89
N TRP A 453 6.88 16.53 -12.59
CA TRP A 453 5.61 17.03 -12.02
C TRP A 453 5.62 18.53 -11.69
N GLY A 454 6.66 19.26 -12.15
CA GLY A 454 6.79 20.70 -11.96
C GLY A 454 7.34 21.16 -10.60
N LEU A 455 7.89 20.22 -9.79
CA LEU A 455 8.46 20.47 -8.46
C LEU A 455 9.99 20.44 -8.45
N THR A 456 10.61 20.01 -9.53
CA THR A 456 12.06 19.81 -9.69
C THR A 456 12.59 20.52 -10.93
N ARG A 457 13.89 20.80 -10.95
CA ARG A 457 14.61 21.13 -12.17
C ARG A 457 15.07 19.83 -12.84
N ASP A 458 14.43 19.46 -13.94
CA ASP A 458 14.67 18.18 -14.61
C ASP A 458 15.64 18.35 -15.78
N LEU A 459 16.78 17.66 -15.72
CA LEU A 459 17.81 17.62 -16.78
C LEU A 459 17.76 16.30 -17.55
N GLY A 460 17.13 15.28 -16.98
CA GLY A 460 16.84 14.01 -17.63
C GLY A 460 15.62 14.10 -18.55
N VAL A 461 15.44 13.08 -19.39
CA VAL A 461 14.28 12.98 -20.28
C VAL A 461 13.07 12.54 -19.47
N VAL A 462 12.11 13.46 -19.30
CA VAL A 462 10.84 13.18 -18.62
C VAL A 462 9.85 12.56 -19.59
N PRO A 463 9.17 11.45 -19.25
CA PRO A 463 8.14 10.88 -20.09
C PRO A 463 6.92 11.80 -20.24
N ASP A 464 6.35 11.90 -21.44
CA ASP A 464 5.19 12.77 -21.74
C ASP A 464 3.97 12.45 -20.87
N ARG A 465 3.82 11.23 -20.41
CA ARG A 465 2.74 10.80 -19.49
C ARG A 465 2.79 11.45 -18.10
N ARG A 466 3.88 12.17 -17.75
CA ARG A 466 4.03 13.00 -16.55
C ARG A 466 3.67 14.47 -16.82
N GLY A 467 2.75 14.76 -17.72
CA GLY A 467 2.42 16.12 -18.16
C GLY A 467 1.63 16.97 -17.17
N ARG A 468 1.17 16.42 -16.03
CA ARG A 468 0.44 17.14 -14.99
C ARG A 468 1.39 17.89 -14.06
N ARG A 469 1.07 19.15 -13.73
CA ARG A 469 1.75 19.86 -12.64
C ARG A 469 1.07 19.54 -11.31
N LEU A 470 1.87 19.19 -10.31
CA LEU A 470 1.40 18.86 -8.96
C LEU A 470 1.90 19.89 -7.95
N THR A 471 1.14 20.05 -6.87
CA THR A 471 1.63 20.62 -5.62
C THR A 471 2.44 19.57 -4.85
N LEU A 472 3.23 20.01 -3.87
CA LEU A 472 3.99 19.10 -3.04
C LEU A 472 3.07 18.14 -2.25
N ASP A 473 1.94 18.63 -1.74
CA ASP A 473 1.01 17.81 -0.95
C ASP A 473 0.28 16.77 -1.83
N GLU A 474 0.02 17.04 -3.12
CA GLU A 474 -0.46 16.05 -4.08
C GLU A 474 0.59 14.96 -4.36
N LEU A 475 1.86 15.35 -4.55
CA LEU A 475 2.95 14.40 -4.70
C LEU A 475 3.09 13.52 -3.45
N VAL A 476 3.05 14.11 -2.26
CA VAL A 476 3.12 13.39 -0.97
C VAL A 476 1.94 12.43 -0.81
N ALA A 477 0.72 12.85 -1.16
CA ALA A 477 -0.47 12.00 -1.12
C ALA A 477 -0.29 10.76 -2.01
N GLY A 478 0.15 10.93 -3.25
CA GLY A 478 0.41 9.82 -4.16
C GLY A 478 1.51 8.90 -3.65
N VAL A 479 2.66 9.47 -3.29
CA VAL A 479 3.88 8.72 -2.95
C VAL A 479 3.81 8.05 -1.58
N LEU A 480 3.20 8.67 -0.57
CA LEU A 480 3.22 8.14 0.80
C LEU A 480 1.90 7.59 1.30
N ILE A 481 0.76 7.95 0.70
CA ILE A 481 -0.56 7.49 1.18
C ILE A 481 -1.19 6.48 0.22
N LEU A 482 -1.25 6.80 -1.09
CA LEU A 482 -2.03 6.00 -2.02
C LEU A 482 -1.27 4.80 -2.62
N TYR A 483 0.03 4.95 -2.88
CA TYR A 483 0.81 3.94 -3.57
C TYR A 483 1.39 2.85 -2.66
N PRO A 484 2.06 3.14 -1.52
CA PRO A 484 2.65 2.12 -0.65
C PRO A 484 1.61 1.41 0.21
N ARG A 485 2.02 0.27 0.72
CA ARG A 485 1.34 -0.47 1.80
C ARG A 485 2.24 -0.51 3.01
N TYR A 486 1.64 -0.41 4.18
CA TYR A 486 2.36 -0.36 5.45
C TYR A 486 1.93 -1.50 6.37
N LEU A 487 2.83 -1.95 7.23
CA LEU A 487 2.57 -2.84 8.36
C LEU A 487 3.05 -2.18 9.63
N ASP A 488 2.19 -2.16 10.65
CA ASP A 488 2.64 -1.79 11.99
C ASP A 488 3.64 -2.84 12.49
N PRO A 489 4.89 -2.46 12.80
CA PRO A 489 5.92 -3.40 13.26
C PRO A 489 5.61 -4.02 14.63
N VAL A 490 4.64 -3.48 15.37
CA VAL A 490 4.21 -3.97 16.69
C VAL A 490 3.12 -5.03 16.56
N THR A 491 2.02 -4.71 15.88
CA THR A 491 0.87 -5.62 15.73
C THR A 491 1.01 -6.54 14.51
N GLY A 492 1.77 -6.11 13.50
CA GLY A 492 1.90 -6.80 12.21
C GLY A 492 0.66 -6.69 11.33
N LEU A 493 -0.27 -5.82 11.66
CA LEU A 493 -1.46 -5.53 10.86
C LEU A 493 -1.16 -4.49 9.77
N PRO A 494 -1.86 -4.53 8.63
CA PRO A 494 -1.84 -3.42 7.68
C PRO A 494 -2.27 -2.13 8.38
N CYS A 495 -1.54 -1.05 8.15
CA CYS A 495 -1.77 0.22 8.82
C CYS A 495 -1.62 1.42 7.89
N PRO A 496 -2.19 2.57 8.24
CA PRO A 496 -1.90 3.85 7.59
C PRO A 496 -0.43 4.28 7.80
N PRO A 497 0.15 5.10 6.90
CA PRO A 497 1.53 5.58 7.02
C PRO A 497 1.81 6.31 8.34
N GLU A 498 0.83 7.01 8.90
CA GLU A 498 0.92 7.75 10.16
C GLU A 498 1.31 6.84 11.33
N VAL A 499 0.78 5.61 11.36
CA VAL A 499 1.11 4.61 12.40
C VAL A 499 2.58 4.24 12.31
N LEU A 500 3.08 3.90 11.13
CA LEU A 500 4.50 3.58 10.96
C LEU A 500 5.40 4.76 11.31
N VAL A 501 5.07 5.96 10.85
CA VAL A 501 5.82 7.20 11.14
C VAL A 501 5.87 7.46 12.65
N LYS A 502 4.75 7.30 13.37
CA LYS A 502 4.69 7.41 14.82
C LYS A 502 5.58 6.36 15.51
N ARG A 503 5.54 5.08 15.06
CA ARG A 503 6.41 4.02 15.58
C ARG A 503 7.89 4.32 15.36
N MET A 504 8.25 4.88 14.20
CA MET A 504 9.63 5.27 13.90
C MET A 504 10.10 6.46 14.74
N ALA A 505 9.23 7.45 14.96
CA ALA A 505 9.55 8.61 15.79
C ALA A 505 9.77 8.26 17.28
N THR A 506 9.07 7.23 17.79
CA THR A 506 9.15 6.79 19.20
C THR A 506 10.11 5.62 19.44
N ASP A 507 10.86 5.18 18.41
CA ASP A 507 11.78 4.03 18.43
C ASP A 507 11.14 2.72 18.95
N THR A 508 9.83 2.59 18.80
CA THR A 508 9.08 1.39 19.21
C THR A 508 9.08 0.29 18.14
N ALA A 509 9.68 0.56 16.97
CA ALA A 509 9.80 -0.40 15.87
C ALA A 509 10.85 -1.48 16.18
N ARG A 510 10.45 -2.60 16.77
CA ARG A 510 11.34 -3.71 17.09
C ARG A 510 11.77 -4.49 15.84
N ASN A 511 13.08 -4.65 15.64
CA ASN A 511 13.61 -5.57 14.63
C ASN A 511 13.55 -7.01 15.14
N ARG A 512 12.67 -7.82 14.59
CA ARG A 512 12.52 -9.26 14.88
C ARG A 512 13.83 -10.07 14.68
N LEU A 513 14.67 -9.65 13.75
CA LEU A 513 15.97 -10.28 13.43
C LEU A 513 17.17 -9.51 14.00
N GLY A 514 16.95 -8.59 14.94
CA GLY A 514 18.00 -7.75 15.53
C GLY A 514 19.15 -8.54 16.16
N TRP A 515 18.88 -9.74 16.65
CA TRP A 515 19.88 -10.64 17.23
C TRP A 515 20.90 -11.20 16.20
N ILE A 516 20.55 -11.24 14.90
CA ILE A 516 21.45 -11.70 13.83
C ILE A 516 22.30 -10.54 13.28
N ALA A 517 21.87 -9.30 13.45
CA ALA A 517 22.54 -8.13 12.90
C ALA A 517 24.02 -7.96 13.33
N PRO A 518 24.43 -8.27 14.59
CA PRO A 518 25.84 -8.22 14.99
C PRO A 518 26.71 -9.24 14.24
N LEU A 519 26.20 -10.46 14.03
CA LEU A 519 26.94 -11.53 13.34
C LEU A 519 27.23 -11.17 11.87
N ARG A 520 26.26 -10.54 11.19
CA ARG A 520 26.42 -10.07 9.82
C ARG A 520 27.35 -8.87 9.69
N ARG A 521 27.31 -7.94 10.63
CA ARG A 521 28.28 -6.83 10.66
C ARG A 521 29.72 -7.35 10.82
N TRP A 522 29.90 -8.37 11.65
CA TRP A 522 31.19 -9.04 11.80
C TRP A 522 31.62 -9.77 10.51
N GLN A 523 30.72 -10.52 9.87
CA GLN A 523 30.96 -11.20 8.59
C GLN A 523 31.30 -10.21 7.46
N GLY A 524 30.62 -9.05 7.40
CA GLY A 524 30.91 -7.99 6.44
C GLY A 524 32.31 -7.39 6.62
N ARG A 525 32.72 -7.14 7.88
CA ARG A 525 34.10 -6.68 8.22
C ARG A 525 35.15 -7.70 7.83
N LEU A 526 34.90 -8.98 8.04
CA LEU A 526 35.83 -10.06 7.67
C LEU A 526 36.00 -10.14 6.14
N MET A 527 34.92 -10.03 5.39
CA MET A 527 34.95 -10.03 3.91
C MET A 527 35.60 -8.77 3.33
N ALA A 528 35.47 -7.63 3.99
CA ALA A 528 36.15 -6.40 3.61
C ALA A 528 37.68 -6.45 3.87
N ALA A 529 38.10 -7.15 4.94
CA ALA A 529 39.51 -7.35 5.26
C ALA A 529 40.21 -8.41 4.39
N LEU A 530 39.43 -9.24 3.67
CA LEU A 530 39.93 -10.30 2.74
C LEU A 530 39.96 -9.85 1.27
N ARG A 531 39.54 -8.62 0.97
CA ARG A 531 39.64 -7.95 -0.33
C ARG A 531 40.70 -6.87 -0.30
#